data_f3c7b112c8bf068a2b1ef0fa7914f6bd
#
_entry.id   f3c7b112c8bf068a2b1ef0fa7914f6bd
#
_cell.length_a   1.000
_cell.length_b   1.000
_cell.length_c   1.000
_cell.angle_alpha   90.00
_cell.angle_beta   90.00
_cell.angle_gamma   90.00
#
_symmetry.space_group_name_H-M   'P 1'
#
loop_
_entity.id
_entity.type
_entity.pdbx_description
1 polymer ?
#
loop_
_entity_poly.entity_id
_entity_poly.type
_entity_poly.pdbx_seq_one_letter_code
_entity_poly.pdbx_strand_id
1 'polypeptide(L)'
;MVMTRRLILTMLLATIAVTLPATAQQATQTPLRRPDIHWVPTPPAVVDAMLKLADVKPSDVVYDLGCGDGIIVTTAAQKYGAKAVGIDIDPQRVKEATERAQKMGVSDKVKIVQGDLFEADIKDATVVTLYLLQSLNEKLMPKLQKELKPGTRVVSQTFSMGESWPPEKTIDVDGRAVYMWTIK
;
A
#
# COMPACT_ATOMS: atom_id res chain seq x y z
N MET A 1 69.42 49.05 -34.53
CA MET A 1 68.22 48.27 -34.78
C MET A 1 68.08 47.21 -33.68
N VAL A 2 67.38 47.54 -32.61
CA VAL A 2 67.32 46.70 -31.37
C VAL A 2 65.92 46.20 -31.23
N MET A 3 65.72 44.87 -31.37
CA MET A 3 64.44 44.17 -31.18
C MET A 3 64.25 43.83 -29.73
N THR A 4 63.27 44.44 -29.11
CA THR A 4 62.83 44.22 -27.74
C THR A 4 61.86 43.03 -27.72
N ARG A 5 62.27 41.86 -27.14
CA ARG A 5 61.41 40.76 -26.85
C ARG A 5 60.57 41.03 -25.59
N ARG A 6 59.26 41.11 -25.74
CA ARG A 6 58.30 41.10 -24.62
C ARG A 6 58.03 39.68 -24.18
N LEU A 7 58.40 39.32 -22.95
CA LEU A 7 57.96 38.11 -22.27
C LEU A 7 56.50 38.33 -21.80
N ILE A 8 55.60 37.52 -22.25
CA ILE A 8 54.23 37.41 -21.72
C ILE A 8 54.22 36.28 -20.69
N LEU A 9 54.10 36.66 -19.40
CA LEU A 9 54.00 35.73 -18.30
C LEU A 9 52.49 35.36 -18.12
N THR A 10 52.12 34.19 -18.59
CA THR A 10 50.77 33.65 -18.39
C THR A 10 50.66 33.00 -17.02
N MET A 11 49.97 33.69 -16.08
CA MET A 11 49.60 33.14 -14.77
C MET A 11 48.46 32.09 -14.98
N LEU A 12 48.73 30.84 -14.71
CA LEU A 12 47.77 29.75 -14.65
C LEU A 12 47.11 29.74 -13.26
N LEU A 13 45.87 30.25 -13.13
CA LEU A 13 45.09 30.13 -11.90
C LEU A 13 44.53 28.68 -11.83
N ALA A 14 45.08 27.90 -10.94
CA ALA A 14 44.54 26.58 -10.60
C ALA A 14 43.38 26.75 -9.61
N THR A 15 42.15 26.59 -10.07
CA THR A 15 40.95 26.50 -9.22
C THR A 15 40.89 25.14 -8.56
N ILE A 16 41.15 25.06 -7.25
CA ILE A 16 40.91 23.85 -6.44
C ILE A 16 39.40 23.74 -6.18
N ALA A 17 38.74 22.81 -6.87
CA ALA A 17 37.35 22.46 -6.57
C ALA A 17 37.33 21.60 -5.30
N VAL A 18 36.89 22.19 -4.18
CA VAL A 18 36.62 21.45 -2.93
C VAL A 18 35.32 20.72 -3.11
N THR A 19 35.39 19.41 -3.39
CA THR A 19 34.22 18.53 -3.36
C THR A 19 33.90 18.15 -1.92
N LEU A 20 32.85 18.76 -1.35
CA LEU A 20 32.27 18.34 -0.07
C LEU A 20 31.62 16.96 -0.26
N PRO A 21 31.92 15.97 0.61
CA PRO A 21 31.19 14.70 0.58
C PRO A 21 29.74 14.95 0.94
N ALA A 22 28.82 14.61 0.05
CA ALA A 22 27.40 14.54 0.35
C ALA A 22 27.20 13.40 1.37
N THR A 23 27.10 13.75 2.65
CA THR A 23 26.61 12.82 3.67
C THR A 23 25.16 12.51 3.34
N ALA A 24 24.93 11.39 2.69
CA ALA A 24 23.59 10.82 2.54
C ALA A 24 23.04 10.55 3.94
N GLN A 25 22.10 11.38 4.36
CA GLN A 25 21.35 11.22 5.60
C GLN A 25 20.51 9.97 5.42
N GLN A 26 21.01 8.81 5.89
CA GLN A 26 20.20 7.62 6.04
C GLN A 26 19.11 7.96 7.05
N ALA A 27 17.90 8.16 6.56
CA ALA A 27 16.72 8.24 7.40
C ALA A 27 16.69 6.94 8.23
N THR A 28 16.88 7.06 9.54
CA THR A 28 16.73 5.95 10.49
C THR A 28 15.28 5.52 10.45
N GLN A 29 14.98 4.49 9.66
CA GLN A 29 13.65 3.87 9.66
C GLN A 29 13.47 3.24 11.03
N THR A 30 12.49 3.71 11.78
CA THR A 30 12.06 3.07 13.02
C THR A 30 11.74 1.61 12.70
N PRO A 31 12.30 0.64 13.46
CA PRO A 31 12.01 -0.77 13.22
C PRO A 31 10.50 -1.02 13.28
N LEU A 32 9.96 -1.70 12.27
CA LEU A 32 8.55 -2.07 12.27
C LEU A 32 8.29 -3.05 13.43
N ARG A 33 7.14 -2.91 14.08
CA ARG A 33 6.69 -3.84 15.10
C ARG A 33 6.42 -5.22 14.50
N ARG A 34 6.29 -6.24 15.34
CA ARG A 34 5.90 -7.59 14.88
C ARG A 34 4.44 -7.60 14.41
N PRO A 35 4.07 -8.52 13.49
CA PRO A 35 2.65 -8.73 13.14
C PRO A 35 1.78 -9.01 14.36
N ASP A 36 0.57 -8.43 14.41
CA ASP A 36 -0.38 -8.65 15.51
C ASP A 36 -1.05 -10.02 15.44
N ILE A 37 -1.13 -10.61 14.25
CA ILE A 37 -1.87 -11.83 13.97
C ILE A 37 -1.09 -12.74 13.02
N HIS A 38 -1.37 -14.05 13.10
CA HIS A 38 -0.91 -14.99 12.08
C HIS A 38 -1.66 -14.76 10.78
N TRP A 39 -0.93 -14.75 9.68
CA TRP A 39 -1.53 -14.71 8.35
C TRP A 39 -2.33 -15.99 8.04
N VAL A 40 -3.51 -15.80 7.48
CA VAL A 40 -4.40 -16.87 6.97
C VAL A 40 -4.80 -16.50 5.54
N PRO A 41 -4.66 -17.41 4.57
CA PRO A 41 -5.02 -17.12 3.18
C PRO A 41 -6.51 -16.90 3.01
N THR A 42 -6.89 -15.88 2.22
CA THR A 42 -8.28 -15.68 1.81
C THR A 42 -8.64 -16.62 0.67
N PRO A 43 -9.69 -17.43 0.78
CA PRO A 43 -10.12 -18.30 -0.31
C PRO A 43 -10.51 -17.49 -1.56
N PRO A 44 -10.18 -17.98 -2.79
CA PRO A 44 -10.48 -17.25 -4.03
C PRO A 44 -11.96 -16.86 -4.21
N ALA A 45 -12.90 -17.71 -3.80
CA ALA A 45 -14.32 -17.40 -3.86
C ALA A 45 -14.68 -16.18 -2.98
N VAL A 46 -14.06 -16.07 -1.81
CA VAL A 46 -14.26 -14.91 -0.91
C VAL A 46 -13.64 -13.67 -1.49
N VAL A 47 -12.44 -13.75 -2.07
CA VAL A 47 -11.80 -12.62 -2.78
C VAL A 47 -12.72 -12.07 -3.86
N ASP A 48 -13.24 -12.95 -4.71
CA ASP A 48 -14.16 -12.58 -5.78
C ASP A 48 -15.45 -11.94 -5.23
N ALA A 49 -15.98 -12.47 -4.14
CA ALA A 49 -17.17 -11.94 -3.48
C ALA A 49 -16.93 -10.55 -2.87
N MET A 50 -15.79 -10.34 -2.20
CA MET A 50 -15.40 -9.05 -1.63
C MET A 50 -15.30 -7.96 -2.71
N LEU A 51 -14.58 -8.25 -3.80
CA LEU A 51 -14.40 -7.29 -4.89
C LEU A 51 -15.71 -7.02 -5.65
N LYS A 52 -16.56 -8.02 -5.79
CA LYS A 52 -17.89 -7.89 -6.39
C LYS A 52 -18.84 -7.11 -5.50
N LEU A 53 -18.87 -7.37 -4.18
CA LEU A 53 -19.68 -6.64 -3.21
C LEU A 53 -19.32 -5.15 -3.19
N ALA A 54 -18.01 -4.83 -3.25
CA ALA A 54 -17.51 -3.46 -3.39
C ALA A 54 -17.79 -2.85 -4.77
N ASP A 55 -18.31 -3.59 -5.74
CA ASP A 55 -18.53 -3.14 -7.12
C ASP A 55 -17.28 -2.48 -7.73
N VAL A 56 -16.13 -3.15 -7.61
CA VAL A 56 -14.84 -2.64 -8.06
C VAL A 56 -14.85 -2.37 -9.55
N LYS A 57 -14.33 -1.20 -9.95
CA LYS A 57 -14.25 -0.71 -11.33
C LYS A 57 -12.78 -0.48 -11.75
N PRO A 58 -12.48 -0.37 -13.04
CA PRO A 58 -11.13 -0.03 -13.52
C PRO A 58 -10.60 1.33 -13.04
N SER A 59 -11.50 2.24 -12.66
CA SER A 59 -11.17 3.55 -12.10
C SER A 59 -10.84 3.54 -10.61
N ASP A 60 -11.06 2.42 -9.92
CA ASP A 60 -10.82 2.29 -8.49
C ASP A 60 -9.33 2.17 -8.14
N VAL A 61 -9.02 2.57 -6.91
CA VAL A 61 -7.77 2.29 -6.23
C VAL A 61 -8.09 1.44 -4.99
N VAL A 62 -7.77 0.15 -5.07
CA VAL A 62 -8.04 -0.82 -4.02
C VAL A 62 -6.86 -0.87 -3.05
N TYR A 63 -7.11 -0.62 -1.77
CA TYR A 63 -6.12 -0.79 -0.70
C TYR A 63 -6.46 -2.03 0.12
N ASP A 64 -5.49 -2.95 0.27
CA ASP A 64 -5.62 -4.14 1.12
C ASP A 64 -4.71 -3.99 2.33
N LEU A 65 -5.30 -3.83 3.50
CA LEU A 65 -4.58 -3.54 4.74
C LEU A 65 -4.35 -4.85 5.52
N GLY A 66 -3.12 -5.32 5.53
CA GLY A 66 -2.74 -6.68 5.91
C GLY A 66 -2.84 -7.61 4.71
N CYS A 67 -2.21 -7.25 3.58
CA CYS A 67 -2.45 -7.90 2.29
C CYS A 67 -1.94 -9.34 2.19
N GLY A 68 -1.15 -9.81 3.15
CA GLY A 68 -0.62 -11.17 3.13
C GLY A 68 0.13 -11.48 1.85
N ASP A 69 -0.26 -12.56 1.17
CA ASP A 69 0.33 -13.00 -0.10
C ASP A 69 -0.16 -12.20 -1.33
N GLY A 70 -0.95 -11.13 -1.13
CA GLY A 70 -1.38 -10.22 -2.18
C GLY A 70 -2.51 -10.74 -3.08
N ILE A 71 -3.22 -11.79 -2.69
CA ILE A 71 -4.27 -12.38 -3.55
C ILE A 71 -5.37 -11.38 -3.90
N ILE A 72 -5.80 -10.52 -2.96
CA ILE A 72 -6.89 -9.55 -3.19
C ILE A 72 -6.44 -8.48 -4.18
N VAL A 73 -5.29 -7.84 -3.94
CA VAL A 73 -4.78 -6.74 -4.79
C VAL A 73 -4.44 -7.22 -6.21
N THR A 74 -3.87 -8.41 -6.33
CA THR A 74 -3.56 -8.96 -7.66
C THR A 74 -4.82 -9.39 -8.41
N THR A 75 -5.85 -9.90 -7.73
CA THR A 75 -7.14 -10.21 -8.33
C THR A 75 -7.88 -8.93 -8.75
N ALA A 76 -7.86 -7.87 -7.93
CA ALA A 76 -8.44 -6.57 -8.28
C ALA A 76 -7.81 -5.99 -9.56
N ALA A 77 -6.49 -6.07 -9.68
CA ALA A 77 -5.79 -5.60 -10.87
C ALA A 77 -6.07 -6.47 -12.10
N GLN A 78 -6.03 -7.80 -11.95
CA GLN A 78 -6.15 -8.73 -13.08
C GLN A 78 -7.58 -8.81 -13.63
N LYS A 79 -8.58 -8.97 -12.73
CA LYS A 79 -9.97 -9.20 -13.15
C LYS A 79 -10.75 -7.91 -13.38
N TYR A 80 -10.45 -6.85 -12.63
CA TYR A 80 -11.22 -5.60 -12.65
C TYR A 80 -10.46 -4.44 -13.31
N GLY A 81 -9.16 -4.62 -13.59
CA GLY A 81 -8.33 -3.56 -14.18
C GLY A 81 -8.00 -2.40 -13.22
N ALA A 82 -8.38 -2.52 -11.95
CA ALA A 82 -8.16 -1.50 -10.93
C ALA A 82 -6.68 -1.34 -10.59
N LYS A 83 -6.28 -0.15 -10.13
CA LYS A 83 -5.01 0.01 -9.42
C LYS A 83 -5.17 -0.56 -8.01
N ALA A 84 -4.09 -1.13 -7.46
CA ALA A 84 -4.16 -1.70 -6.13
C ALA A 84 -2.87 -1.45 -5.32
N VAL A 85 -3.02 -1.31 -4.01
CA VAL A 85 -1.94 -1.15 -3.05
C VAL A 85 -2.13 -2.17 -1.93
N GLY A 86 -1.17 -3.08 -1.78
CA GLY A 86 -1.13 -4.02 -0.66
C GLY A 86 -0.16 -3.50 0.40
N ILE A 87 -0.58 -3.49 1.65
CA ILE A 87 0.26 -3.09 2.79
C ILE A 87 0.33 -4.26 3.75
N ASP A 88 1.55 -4.67 4.09
CA ASP A 88 1.78 -5.68 5.12
C ASP A 88 3.03 -5.35 5.92
N ILE A 89 3.01 -5.69 7.20
CA ILE A 89 4.13 -5.44 8.10
C ILE A 89 5.20 -6.55 8.02
N ASP A 90 4.79 -7.75 7.59
CA ASP A 90 5.65 -8.93 7.49
C ASP A 90 6.45 -8.90 6.17
N PRO A 91 7.80 -8.81 6.22
CA PRO A 91 8.63 -8.77 5.02
C PRO A 91 8.48 -10.03 4.15
N GLN A 92 8.15 -11.20 4.75
CA GLN A 92 7.92 -12.41 3.98
C GLN A 92 6.64 -12.30 3.15
N ARG A 93 5.55 -11.77 3.74
CA ARG A 93 4.29 -11.54 3.02
C ARG A 93 4.46 -10.53 1.89
N VAL A 94 5.18 -9.42 2.17
CA VAL A 94 5.54 -8.41 1.16
C VAL A 94 6.29 -9.04 -0.03
N LYS A 95 7.26 -9.91 0.24
CA LYS A 95 7.98 -10.64 -0.80
C LYS A 95 7.02 -11.51 -1.63
N GLU A 96 6.21 -12.34 -0.98
CA GLU A 96 5.27 -13.24 -1.66
C GLU A 96 4.22 -12.48 -2.50
N ALA A 97 3.67 -11.38 -1.96
CA ALA A 97 2.75 -10.52 -2.69
C ALA A 97 3.39 -9.89 -3.94
N THR A 98 4.66 -9.45 -3.81
CA THR A 98 5.42 -8.89 -4.93
C THR A 98 5.67 -9.93 -6.02
N GLU A 99 6.10 -11.13 -5.63
CA GLU A 99 6.31 -12.24 -6.56
C GLU A 99 5.00 -12.67 -7.25
N ARG A 100 3.88 -12.67 -6.52
CA ARG A 100 2.55 -12.91 -7.09
C ARG A 100 2.19 -11.88 -8.14
N ALA A 101 2.37 -10.59 -7.86
CA ALA A 101 2.07 -9.51 -8.81
C ALA A 101 2.90 -9.64 -10.09
N GLN A 102 4.18 -9.99 -9.98
CA GLN A 102 5.06 -10.26 -11.11
C GLN A 102 4.59 -11.48 -11.93
N LYS A 103 4.32 -12.60 -11.25
CA LYS A 103 3.86 -13.85 -11.89
C LYS A 103 2.53 -13.67 -12.62
N MET A 104 1.64 -12.83 -12.09
CA MET A 104 0.33 -12.54 -12.69
C MET A 104 0.38 -11.44 -13.77
N GLY A 105 1.56 -10.81 -14.00
CA GLY A 105 1.73 -9.77 -15.01
C GLY A 105 0.98 -8.47 -14.70
N VAL A 106 0.81 -8.13 -13.41
CA VAL A 106 0.05 -6.94 -12.96
C VAL A 106 0.90 -5.94 -12.17
N SER A 107 2.22 -6.05 -12.23
CA SER A 107 3.15 -5.18 -11.48
C SER A 107 3.06 -3.69 -11.86
N ASP A 108 2.52 -3.36 -13.01
CA ASP A 108 2.23 -2.00 -13.47
C ASP A 108 1.03 -1.36 -12.74
N LYS A 109 0.15 -2.18 -12.17
CA LYS A 109 -1.07 -1.76 -11.46
C LYS A 109 -1.04 -2.02 -9.96
N VAL A 110 -0.16 -2.90 -9.49
CA VAL A 110 -0.09 -3.33 -8.09
C VAL A 110 1.18 -2.82 -7.43
N LYS A 111 1.01 -2.06 -6.35
CA LYS A 111 2.11 -1.62 -5.47
C LYS A 111 2.03 -2.38 -4.15
N ILE A 112 3.11 -3.05 -3.76
CA ILE A 112 3.24 -3.69 -2.45
C ILE A 112 4.16 -2.85 -1.58
N VAL A 113 3.73 -2.58 -0.35
CA VAL A 113 4.43 -1.71 0.61
C VAL A 113 4.62 -2.47 1.92
N GLN A 114 5.86 -2.55 2.39
CA GLN A 114 6.11 -2.98 3.75
C GLN A 114 5.83 -1.82 4.71
N GLY A 115 4.88 -2.01 5.63
CA GLY A 115 4.51 -0.94 6.56
C GLY A 115 3.46 -1.34 7.57
N ASP A 116 3.29 -0.50 8.59
CA ASP A 116 2.20 -0.63 9.55
C ASP A 116 0.92 -0.02 8.95
N LEU A 117 -0.13 -0.83 8.85
CA LEU A 117 -1.43 -0.40 8.31
C LEU A 117 -2.06 0.77 9.10
N PHE A 118 -1.70 0.91 10.40
CA PHE A 118 -2.17 2.02 11.22
C PHE A 118 -1.49 3.35 10.89
N GLU A 119 -0.27 3.32 10.31
CA GLU A 119 0.52 4.50 9.95
C GLU A 119 0.48 4.81 8.43
N ALA A 120 -0.04 3.87 7.64
CA ALA A 120 -0.07 4.01 6.19
C ALA A 120 -0.99 5.16 5.74
N ASP A 121 -0.58 5.90 4.70
CA ASP A 121 -1.46 6.88 4.03
C ASP A 121 -2.45 6.14 3.12
N ILE A 122 -3.75 6.28 3.42
CA ILE A 122 -4.84 5.60 2.73
C ILE A 122 -5.81 6.54 2.00
N LYS A 123 -5.48 7.84 1.94
CA LYS A 123 -6.37 8.92 1.42
C LYS A 123 -6.79 8.74 -0.03
N ASP A 124 -6.00 8.03 -0.82
CA ASP A 124 -6.28 7.80 -2.24
C ASP A 124 -7.12 6.54 -2.49
N ALA A 125 -7.41 5.75 -1.45
CA ALA A 125 -8.24 4.57 -1.58
C ALA A 125 -9.68 4.94 -1.96
N THR A 126 -10.24 4.19 -2.91
CA THR A 126 -11.68 4.21 -3.23
C THR A 126 -12.36 2.92 -2.75
N VAL A 127 -11.58 1.88 -2.53
CA VAL A 127 -11.98 0.62 -1.89
C VAL A 127 -10.90 0.21 -0.90
N VAL A 128 -11.30 -0.18 0.30
CA VAL A 128 -10.43 -0.79 1.31
C VAL A 128 -10.90 -2.21 1.59
N THR A 129 -9.99 -3.17 1.57
CA THR A 129 -10.26 -4.57 1.94
C THR A 129 -9.53 -4.95 3.22
N LEU A 130 -10.17 -5.78 4.05
CA LEU A 130 -9.70 -6.18 5.37
C LEU A 130 -9.95 -7.68 5.59
N TYR A 131 -8.97 -8.37 6.13
CA TYR A 131 -9.14 -9.66 6.77
C TYR A 131 -8.32 -9.68 8.07
N LEU A 132 -8.78 -8.92 9.05
CA LEU A 132 -8.13 -8.72 10.34
C LEU A 132 -9.07 -9.18 11.46
N LEU A 133 -8.52 -9.39 12.67
CA LEU A 133 -9.35 -9.62 13.86
C LEU A 133 -10.24 -8.40 14.12
N GLN A 134 -11.41 -8.65 14.75
CA GLN A 134 -12.37 -7.60 15.08
C GLN A 134 -11.75 -6.46 15.89
N SER A 135 -10.91 -6.79 16.88
CA SER A 135 -10.23 -5.77 17.70
C SER A 135 -9.30 -4.84 16.86
N LEU A 136 -8.70 -5.36 15.77
CA LEU A 136 -7.90 -4.55 14.86
C LEU A 136 -8.77 -3.70 13.94
N ASN A 137 -9.89 -4.25 13.47
CA ASN A 137 -10.89 -3.50 12.69
C ASN A 137 -11.45 -2.33 13.51
N GLU A 138 -11.83 -2.57 14.75
CA GLU A 138 -12.33 -1.52 15.67
C GLU A 138 -11.26 -0.45 15.94
N LYS A 139 -10.01 -0.84 16.13
CA LYS A 139 -8.88 0.09 16.29
C LYS A 139 -8.62 0.89 15.02
N LEU A 140 -8.82 0.30 13.85
CA LEU A 140 -8.60 0.93 12.55
C LEU A 140 -9.74 1.88 12.14
N MET A 141 -10.96 1.62 12.61
CA MET A 141 -12.18 2.34 12.25
C MET A 141 -12.04 3.88 12.31
N PRO A 142 -11.50 4.51 13.38
CA PRO A 142 -11.36 5.97 13.43
C PRO A 142 -10.48 6.52 12.30
N LYS A 143 -9.42 5.79 11.94
CA LYS A 143 -8.54 6.16 10.82
C LYS A 143 -9.28 6.07 9.49
N LEU A 144 -10.03 4.98 9.24
CA LEU A 144 -10.84 4.81 8.04
C LEU A 144 -11.84 5.96 7.88
N GLN A 145 -12.59 6.28 8.93
CA GLN A 145 -13.60 7.34 8.91
C GLN A 145 -13.00 8.74 8.75
N LYS A 146 -11.78 8.98 9.25
CA LYS A 146 -11.13 10.29 9.20
C LYS A 146 -10.42 10.56 7.88
N GLU A 147 -9.76 9.54 7.32
CA GLU A 147 -8.81 9.73 6.21
C GLU A 147 -9.41 9.40 4.84
N LEU A 148 -10.41 8.52 4.79
CA LEU A 148 -11.03 8.13 3.54
C LEU A 148 -12.06 9.16 3.08
N LYS A 149 -12.17 9.33 1.76
CA LYS A 149 -13.13 10.25 1.14
C LYS A 149 -14.55 9.68 1.22
N PRO A 150 -15.60 10.54 1.33
CA PRO A 150 -16.97 10.09 1.17
C PRO A 150 -17.18 9.27 -0.09
N GLY A 151 -17.94 8.18 0.01
CA GLY A 151 -18.17 7.23 -1.06
C GLY A 151 -17.14 6.11 -1.15
N THR A 152 -16.05 6.15 -0.38
CA THR A 152 -15.10 5.02 -0.28
C THR A 152 -15.79 3.82 0.35
N ARG A 153 -15.63 2.65 -0.28
CA ARG A 153 -16.21 1.38 0.19
C ARG A 153 -15.18 0.60 1.00
N VAL A 154 -15.57 0.17 2.19
CA VAL A 154 -14.77 -0.68 3.06
C VAL A 154 -15.40 -2.06 3.10
N VAL A 155 -14.64 -3.12 2.81
CA VAL A 155 -15.11 -4.50 2.81
C VAL A 155 -14.25 -5.33 3.74
N SER A 156 -14.87 -6.08 4.65
CA SER A 156 -14.16 -6.95 5.59
C SER A 156 -14.69 -8.38 5.53
N GLN A 157 -13.77 -9.33 5.52
CA GLN A 157 -14.09 -10.76 5.64
C GLN A 157 -14.13 -11.18 7.10
N THR A 158 -15.13 -11.97 7.48
CA THR A 158 -15.30 -12.66 8.77
C THR A 158 -15.55 -11.75 9.96
N PHE A 159 -14.81 -10.64 10.08
CA PHE A 159 -14.85 -9.75 11.24
C PHE A 159 -15.43 -8.39 10.87
N SER A 160 -16.40 -7.91 11.68
CA SER A 160 -17.06 -6.61 11.49
C SER A 160 -16.25 -5.46 12.13
N MET A 161 -16.84 -4.26 12.11
CA MET A 161 -16.35 -3.06 12.82
C MET A 161 -16.98 -2.91 14.22
N GLY A 162 -17.57 -3.99 14.76
CA GLY A 162 -18.30 -3.95 16.01
C GLY A 162 -19.68 -3.25 15.91
N GLU A 163 -20.32 -3.06 17.05
CA GLU A 163 -21.65 -2.48 17.12
C GLU A 163 -21.70 -0.98 16.81
N SER A 164 -20.58 -0.28 17.00
CA SER A 164 -20.48 1.17 16.79
C SER A 164 -20.54 1.59 15.32
N TRP A 165 -20.24 0.67 14.40
CA TRP A 165 -20.36 0.90 12.96
C TRP A 165 -20.95 -0.33 12.28
N PRO A 166 -22.28 -0.49 12.30
CA PRO A 166 -22.95 -1.63 11.66
C PRO A 166 -22.76 -1.60 10.15
N PRO A 167 -22.61 -2.77 9.50
CA PRO A 167 -22.41 -2.85 8.06
C PRO A 167 -23.70 -2.47 7.31
N GLU A 168 -23.55 -1.85 6.14
CA GLU A 168 -24.65 -1.55 5.23
C GLU A 168 -25.13 -2.79 4.48
N LYS A 169 -24.19 -3.70 4.18
CA LYS A 169 -24.46 -4.97 3.51
C LYS A 169 -23.67 -6.09 4.17
N THR A 170 -24.28 -7.26 4.21
CA THR A 170 -23.65 -8.51 4.65
C THR A 170 -24.07 -9.61 3.69
N ILE A 171 -23.08 -10.40 3.23
CA ILE A 171 -23.32 -11.62 2.48
C ILE A 171 -22.60 -12.79 3.14
N ASP A 172 -23.05 -14.01 2.90
CA ASP A 172 -22.36 -15.23 3.28
C ASP A 172 -21.70 -15.88 2.05
N VAL A 173 -20.47 -16.32 2.20
CA VAL A 173 -19.71 -17.04 1.18
C VAL A 173 -19.10 -18.28 1.82
N ASP A 174 -19.68 -19.41 1.59
CA ASP A 174 -19.24 -20.70 2.15
C ASP A 174 -19.07 -20.68 3.69
N GLY A 175 -20.03 -20.09 4.40
CA GLY A 175 -20.02 -19.95 5.85
C GLY A 175 -19.12 -18.84 6.38
N ARG A 176 -18.64 -17.94 5.52
CA ARG A 176 -17.85 -16.77 5.88
C ARG A 176 -18.63 -15.51 5.58
N ALA A 177 -18.88 -14.71 6.61
CA ALA A 177 -19.51 -13.41 6.44
C ALA A 177 -18.56 -12.45 5.71
N VAL A 178 -19.11 -11.68 4.77
CA VAL A 178 -18.42 -10.53 4.14
C VAL A 178 -19.30 -9.31 4.35
N TYR A 179 -18.71 -8.29 4.95
CA TYR A 179 -19.37 -7.05 5.36
C TYR A 179 -18.93 -5.89 4.47
N MET A 180 -19.82 -4.93 4.25
CA MET A 180 -19.48 -3.70 3.52
C MET A 180 -20.05 -2.46 4.21
N TRP A 181 -19.25 -1.40 4.21
CA TRP A 181 -19.59 -0.04 4.64
C TRP A 181 -19.23 0.96 3.56
N THR A 182 -19.90 2.10 3.55
CA THR A 182 -19.56 3.26 2.72
C THR A 182 -19.22 4.44 3.63
N ILE A 183 -18.10 5.10 3.38
CA ILE A 183 -17.71 6.34 4.10
C ILE A 183 -18.69 7.45 3.72
N LYS A 184 -19.20 8.17 4.71
CA LYS A 184 -20.19 9.27 4.57
C LYS A 184 -19.54 10.63 4.61
#